data_28188ea9a70a4353b9393a5909fc946e
#
_entry.id   28188ea9a70a4353b9393a5909fc946e
#
_cell.length_a   1.000
_cell.length_b   1.000
_cell.length_c   1.000
_cell.angle_alpha   90.00
_cell.angle_beta   90.00
_cell.angle_gamma   90.00
#
_symmetry.space_group_name_H-M   'P 1'
#
loop_
_entity.id
_entity.type
_entity.pdbx_description
1 polymer ?
#
loop_
_entity_poly.entity_id
_entity_poly.type
_entity_poly.pdbx_seq_one_letter_code
_entity_poly.pdbx_strand_id
1 'polypeptide(L)'
;TNIGPGNKFFSFCVIGEDTPDLKYKGEKSSLEIGNNNVFREFCKVHRGTEVDLGYTKIGDNNLIMPGVMIAHDCVIGNGNILVDNSALAGHVQLGDHVTLGGYTLIHQFCKLGSYSFTGLSAHITMDVPAFTRVAGMPTKQAGLNTIGLERKGFTKEEITNLKKAYKIFFREGLKVDEAIKKIE
;
A
#
# COMPACT_ATOMS: atom_id res chain seq x y z
N THR A 1 19.27 -3.09 9.31
CA THR A 1 17.84 -3.39 9.51
C THR A 1 17.50 -3.22 10.97
N ASN A 2 16.48 -2.41 11.27
CA ASN A 2 15.94 -2.18 12.61
C ASN A 2 14.52 -2.77 12.67
N ILE A 3 14.24 -3.63 13.66
CA ILE A 3 12.97 -4.33 13.78
C ILE A 3 12.41 -4.11 15.18
N GLY A 4 11.18 -3.59 15.28
CA GLY A 4 10.46 -3.43 16.54
C GLY A 4 10.00 -4.77 17.16
N PRO A 5 9.43 -4.74 18.36
CA PRO A 5 8.96 -5.95 19.04
C PRO A 5 7.70 -6.57 18.42
N GLY A 6 7.43 -7.82 18.75
CA GLY A 6 6.20 -8.54 18.43
C GLY A 6 6.06 -8.99 16.97
N ASN A 7 7.04 -8.77 16.13
CA ASN A 7 7.02 -9.22 14.74
C ASN A 7 7.17 -10.74 14.63
N LYS A 8 6.46 -11.34 13.67
CA LYS A 8 6.55 -12.78 13.35
C LYS A 8 7.02 -12.96 11.93
N PHE A 9 8.06 -13.74 11.74
CA PHE A 9 8.62 -14.10 10.43
C PHE A 9 8.50 -15.61 10.23
N PHE A 10 7.89 -15.99 9.12
CA PHE A 10 7.75 -17.38 8.73
C PHE A 10 8.91 -17.82 7.84
N SER A 11 8.93 -19.09 7.45
CA SER A 11 10.05 -19.71 6.76
C SER A 11 10.36 -19.04 5.41
N PHE A 12 11.65 -18.97 5.07
CA PHE A 12 12.15 -18.48 3.78
C PHE A 12 11.89 -16.99 3.50
N CYS A 13 11.64 -16.17 4.53
CA CYS A 13 11.61 -14.73 4.37
C CYS A 13 13.02 -14.17 4.13
N VAL A 14 13.13 -13.20 3.21
CA VAL A 14 14.34 -12.41 2.95
C VAL A 14 14.07 -10.99 3.40
N ILE A 15 14.70 -10.56 4.50
CA ILE A 15 14.39 -9.28 5.17
C ILE A 15 15.64 -8.41 5.29
N GLY A 16 15.61 -7.27 4.59
CA GLY A 16 16.69 -6.28 4.65
C GLY A 16 17.91 -6.61 3.80
N GLU A 17 17.72 -7.41 2.76
CA GLU A 17 18.77 -7.69 1.77
C GLU A 17 18.98 -6.48 0.85
N ASP A 18 20.10 -6.46 0.14
CA ASP A 18 20.42 -5.46 -0.86
C ASP A 18 19.33 -5.40 -1.95
N THR A 19 19.07 -4.19 -2.44
CA THR A 19 18.12 -4.05 -3.55
C THR A 19 18.71 -4.59 -4.86
N PRO A 20 17.89 -5.22 -5.73
CA PRO A 20 18.33 -5.60 -7.07
C PRO A 20 18.35 -4.42 -8.07
N ASP A 21 18.22 -3.17 -7.63
CA ASP A 21 18.32 -2.00 -8.50
C ASP A 21 19.73 -1.90 -9.09
N LEU A 22 19.81 -1.78 -10.42
CA LEU A 22 21.07 -1.66 -11.15
C LEU A 22 21.89 -0.42 -10.78
N LYS A 23 21.28 0.58 -10.18
CA LYS A 23 21.95 1.80 -9.70
C LYS A 23 22.58 1.62 -8.33
N TYR A 24 22.16 0.61 -7.56
CA TYR A 24 22.70 0.31 -6.24
C TYR A 24 24.16 -0.12 -6.35
N LYS A 25 25.04 0.52 -5.59
CA LYS A 25 26.49 0.29 -5.60
C LYS A 25 27.05 -0.19 -4.26
N GLY A 26 26.16 -0.64 -3.35
CA GLY A 26 26.56 -1.07 -2.00
C GLY A 26 26.58 0.08 -0.99
N GLU A 27 25.92 1.19 -1.30
CA GLU A 27 25.79 2.33 -0.39
C GLU A 27 25.04 1.97 0.89
N LYS A 28 25.30 2.75 1.94
CA LYS A 28 24.69 2.51 3.25
C LYS A 28 23.22 2.92 3.24
N SER A 29 22.35 1.94 3.38
CA SER A 29 20.90 2.15 3.46
C SER A 29 20.27 1.31 4.56
N SER A 30 19.00 1.52 4.87
CA SER A 30 18.34 0.85 5.98
C SER A 30 16.97 0.25 5.60
N LEU A 31 16.54 -0.69 6.43
CA LEU A 31 15.15 -1.16 6.53
C LEU A 31 14.69 -0.95 7.97
N GLU A 32 13.54 -0.30 8.12
CA GLU A 32 12.89 -0.05 9.40
C GLU A 32 11.54 -0.78 9.43
N ILE A 33 11.34 -1.63 10.41
CA ILE A 33 10.08 -2.36 10.64
C ILE A 33 9.57 -2.02 12.02
N GLY A 34 8.32 -1.55 12.10
CA GLY A 34 7.62 -1.26 13.35
C GLY A 34 7.30 -2.52 14.13
N ASN A 35 6.13 -2.56 14.77
CA ASN A 35 5.77 -3.56 15.76
C ASN A 35 4.65 -4.49 15.25
N ASN A 36 4.61 -5.72 15.80
CA ASN A 36 3.48 -6.66 15.64
C ASN A 36 3.11 -6.99 14.19
N ASN A 37 4.04 -6.91 13.25
CA ASN A 37 3.81 -7.33 11.88
C ASN A 37 3.94 -8.84 11.73
N VAL A 38 3.23 -9.40 10.77
CA VAL A 38 3.30 -10.82 10.41
C VAL A 38 3.78 -10.94 8.97
N PHE A 39 4.97 -11.51 8.77
CA PHE A 39 5.55 -11.81 7.45
C PHE A 39 5.43 -13.31 7.21
N ARG A 40 4.57 -13.69 6.27
CA ARG A 40 4.36 -15.08 5.88
C ARG A 40 5.50 -15.56 4.97
N GLU A 41 5.41 -16.79 4.57
CA GLU A 41 6.46 -17.53 3.87
C GLU A 41 6.87 -16.83 2.56
N PHE A 42 8.16 -16.86 2.24
CA PHE A 42 8.76 -16.35 1.00
C PHE A 42 8.62 -14.84 0.78
N CYS A 43 8.28 -14.07 1.80
CA CYS A 43 8.27 -12.60 1.68
C CYS A 43 9.68 -12.07 1.41
N LYS A 44 9.78 -11.03 0.57
CA LYS A 44 11.03 -10.33 0.28
C LYS A 44 10.86 -8.84 0.55
N VAL A 45 11.74 -8.28 1.39
CA VAL A 45 11.75 -6.85 1.72
C VAL A 45 13.18 -6.34 1.58
N HIS A 46 13.40 -5.41 0.65
CA HIS A 46 14.71 -4.82 0.40
C HIS A 46 14.91 -3.53 1.19
N ARG A 47 16.19 -3.19 1.44
CA ARG A 47 16.59 -1.89 2.01
C ARG A 47 16.33 -0.75 1.02
N GLY A 48 16.40 0.49 1.50
CA GLY A 48 16.37 1.68 0.66
C GLY A 48 17.65 1.88 -0.18
N THR A 49 17.69 3.00 -0.89
CA THR A 49 18.84 3.44 -1.69
C THR A 49 19.17 4.90 -1.37
N GLU A 50 20.44 5.34 -1.55
CA GLU A 50 20.82 6.75 -1.37
C GLU A 50 20.20 7.70 -2.40
N VAL A 51 19.64 7.14 -3.47
CA VAL A 51 19.05 7.95 -4.56
C VAL A 51 17.77 8.66 -4.11
N ASP A 52 17.09 8.17 -3.06
CA ASP A 52 15.86 8.76 -2.53
C ASP A 52 15.92 8.84 -0.99
N LEU A 53 15.15 8.01 -0.30
CA LEU A 53 14.98 8.10 1.15
C LEU A 53 16.16 7.53 1.95
N GLY A 54 16.94 6.65 1.38
CA GLY A 54 17.97 5.89 2.08
C GLY A 54 17.41 4.78 2.98
N TYR A 55 16.09 4.61 3.01
CA TYR A 55 15.44 3.57 3.82
C TYR A 55 14.15 3.06 3.18
N THR A 56 13.83 1.81 3.47
CA THR A 56 12.47 1.24 3.34
C THR A 56 11.85 1.20 4.73
N LYS A 57 10.56 1.58 4.85
CA LYS A 57 9.86 1.63 6.13
C LYS A 57 8.56 0.87 6.10
N ILE A 58 8.31 0.09 7.14
CA ILE A 58 7.06 -0.63 7.39
C ILE A 58 6.58 -0.26 8.80
N GLY A 59 5.34 0.22 8.92
CA GLY A 59 4.72 0.57 10.18
C GLY A 59 4.32 -0.64 11.03
N ASP A 60 3.24 -0.54 11.75
CA ASP A 60 2.79 -1.50 12.74
C ASP A 60 1.60 -2.35 12.26
N ASN A 61 1.44 -3.55 12.85
CA ASN A 61 0.24 -4.39 12.73
C ASN A 61 -0.11 -4.79 11.28
N ASN A 62 0.86 -4.89 10.39
CA ASN A 62 0.64 -5.31 9.00
C ASN A 62 0.64 -6.83 8.88
N LEU A 63 -0.24 -7.36 8.01
CA LEU A 63 -0.23 -8.75 7.57
C LEU A 63 0.32 -8.82 6.14
N ILE A 64 1.48 -9.43 6.00
CA ILE A 64 2.20 -9.58 4.74
C ILE A 64 2.16 -11.07 4.38
N MET A 65 1.28 -11.42 3.45
CA MET A 65 0.95 -12.80 3.08
C MET A 65 2.04 -13.45 2.21
N PRO A 66 1.96 -14.76 1.93
CA PRO A 66 3.04 -15.48 1.24
C PRO A 66 3.46 -14.86 -0.10
N GLY A 67 4.76 -14.85 -0.35
CA GLY A 67 5.34 -14.43 -1.62
C GLY A 67 5.30 -12.93 -1.91
N VAL A 68 4.84 -12.10 -0.99
CA VAL A 68 4.81 -10.64 -1.17
C VAL A 68 6.22 -10.10 -1.32
N MET A 69 6.39 -9.17 -2.27
CA MET A 69 7.64 -8.44 -2.49
C MET A 69 7.45 -6.94 -2.20
N ILE A 70 8.34 -6.39 -1.40
CA ILE A 70 8.44 -4.96 -1.11
C ILE A 70 9.84 -4.52 -1.53
N ALA A 71 9.91 -3.70 -2.59
CA ALA A 71 11.16 -3.18 -3.10
C ALA A 71 11.69 -2.02 -2.23
N HIS A 72 12.82 -1.48 -2.64
CA HIS A 72 13.53 -0.39 -1.97
C HIS A 72 12.71 0.90 -1.86
N ASP A 73 13.00 1.70 -0.85
CA ASP A 73 12.43 3.04 -0.64
C ASP A 73 10.89 3.07 -0.52
N CYS A 74 10.26 1.93 -0.28
CA CYS A 74 8.83 1.86 0.01
C CYS A 74 8.53 2.38 1.42
N VAL A 75 7.40 3.09 1.57
CA VAL A 75 6.89 3.53 2.86
C VAL A 75 5.50 2.95 3.07
N ILE A 76 5.35 2.07 4.03
CA ILE A 76 4.12 1.34 4.33
C ILE A 76 3.62 1.75 5.70
N GLY A 77 2.37 2.21 5.78
CA GLY A 77 1.70 2.60 7.02
C GLY A 77 1.32 1.41 7.90
N ASN A 78 0.24 1.53 8.63
CA ASN A 78 -0.17 0.59 9.67
C ASN A 78 -1.41 -0.22 9.28
N GLY A 79 -1.53 -1.43 9.83
CA GLY A 79 -2.73 -2.26 9.71
C GLY A 79 -3.08 -2.69 8.29
N ASN A 80 -2.11 -2.69 7.39
CA ASN A 80 -2.29 -3.09 5.99
C ASN A 80 -2.35 -4.61 5.85
N ILE A 81 -3.03 -5.07 4.80
CA ILE A 81 -3.09 -6.48 4.39
C ILE A 81 -2.59 -6.57 2.94
N LEU A 82 -1.42 -7.15 2.76
CA LEU A 82 -0.84 -7.42 1.46
C LEU A 82 -1.06 -8.91 1.17
N VAL A 83 -1.99 -9.18 0.25
CA VAL A 83 -2.39 -10.57 -0.06
C VAL A 83 -1.36 -11.23 -0.99
N ASP A 84 -1.35 -12.54 -1.02
CA ASP A 84 -0.38 -13.43 -1.66
C ASP A 84 0.14 -12.91 -3.00
N ASN A 85 1.47 -12.93 -3.14
CA ASN A 85 2.19 -12.56 -4.36
C ASN A 85 1.94 -11.12 -4.86
N SER A 86 1.42 -10.23 -4.03
CA SER A 86 1.42 -8.81 -4.38
C SER A 86 2.84 -8.26 -4.37
N ALA A 87 3.13 -7.32 -5.28
CA ALA A 87 4.46 -6.76 -5.43
C ALA A 87 4.40 -5.23 -5.52
N LEU A 88 5.24 -4.60 -4.72
CA LEU A 88 5.45 -3.17 -4.69
C LEU A 88 6.82 -2.87 -5.31
N ALA A 89 6.83 -2.14 -6.43
CA ALA A 89 8.06 -1.62 -7.00
C ALA A 89 8.65 -0.51 -6.11
N GLY A 90 9.84 -0.02 -6.43
CA GLY A 90 10.51 0.99 -5.62
C GLY A 90 9.68 2.26 -5.40
N HIS A 91 9.87 2.91 -4.25
CA HIS A 91 9.28 4.20 -3.89
C HIS A 91 7.74 4.21 -3.73
N VAL A 92 7.09 3.04 -3.64
CA VAL A 92 5.64 2.95 -3.40
C VAL A 92 5.31 3.37 -1.98
N GLN A 93 4.24 4.15 -1.83
CA GLN A 93 3.72 4.58 -0.54
C GLN A 93 2.32 4.00 -0.29
N LEU A 94 2.14 3.29 0.80
CA LEU A 94 0.84 2.85 1.29
C LEU A 94 0.47 3.60 2.56
N GLY A 95 -0.73 4.17 2.60
CA GLY A 95 -1.33 4.69 3.83
C GLY A 95 -1.66 3.57 4.84
N ASP A 96 -2.53 3.87 5.78
CA ASP A 96 -2.98 2.91 6.77
C ASP A 96 -4.19 2.09 6.27
N HIS A 97 -4.29 0.86 6.74
CA HIS A 97 -5.44 -0.02 6.47
C HIS A 97 -5.72 -0.27 4.98
N VAL A 98 -4.71 -0.21 4.13
CA VAL A 98 -4.80 -0.59 2.72
C VAL A 98 -4.89 -2.11 2.61
N THR A 99 -5.74 -2.60 1.72
CA THR A 99 -5.77 -4.03 1.39
C THR A 99 -5.42 -4.22 -0.08
N LEU A 100 -4.32 -4.90 -0.35
CA LEU A 100 -3.94 -5.32 -1.70
C LEU A 100 -4.52 -6.71 -1.96
N GLY A 101 -5.32 -6.85 -3.02
CA GLY A 101 -5.74 -8.17 -3.50
C GLY A 101 -4.55 -9.00 -4.00
N GLY A 102 -4.68 -10.33 -3.99
CA GLY A 102 -3.60 -11.20 -4.46
C GLY A 102 -3.11 -10.85 -5.86
N TYR A 103 -1.82 -11.01 -6.11
CA TYR A 103 -1.17 -10.67 -7.39
C TYR A 103 -1.34 -9.20 -7.80
N THR A 104 -1.62 -8.29 -6.89
CA THR A 104 -1.59 -6.86 -7.18
C THR A 104 -0.15 -6.43 -7.48
N LEU A 105 0.07 -5.77 -8.61
CA LEU A 105 1.36 -5.22 -9.01
C LEU A 105 1.26 -3.69 -8.97
N ILE A 106 2.18 -3.04 -8.24
CA ILE A 106 2.19 -1.59 -8.08
C ILE A 106 3.45 -1.02 -8.72
N HIS A 107 3.26 -0.13 -9.70
CA HIS A 107 4.34 0.58 -10.38
C HIS A 107 5.06 1.51 -9.40
N GLN A 108 6.35 1.75 -9.66
CA GLN A 108 7.17 2.65 -8.84
C GLN A 108 6.54 4.05 -8.68
N PHE A 109 6.74 4.66 -7.53
CA PHE A 109 6.26 5.98 -7.13
C PHE A 109 4.75 6.12 -6.91
N CYS A 110 3.95 5.09 -7.14
CA CYS A 110 2.51 5.15 -6.87
C CYS A 110 2.23 5.26 -5.37
N LYS A 111 1.18 6.03 -5.04
CA LYS A 111 0.68 6.22 -3.68
C LYS A 111 -0.73 5.67 -3.56
N LEU A 112 -0.95 4.84 -2.55
CA LEU A 112 -2.27 4.31 -2.23
C LEU A 112 -2.73 4.89 -0.89
N GLY A 113 -3.80 5.66 -0.93
CA GLY A 113 -4.35 6.32 0.27
C GLY A 113 -4.98 5.32 1.24
N SER A 114 -5.08 5.72 2.51
CA SER A 114 -5.60 4.89 3.58
C SER A 114 -6.98 4.32 3.28
N TYR A 115 -7.25 3.10 3.77
CA TYR A 115 -8.50 2.37 3.56
C TYR A 115 -8.83 2.05 2.10
N SER A 116 -7.89 2.20 1.17
CA SER A 116 -8.08 1.78 -0.21
C SER A 116 -8.01 0.25 -0.35
N PHE A 117 -8.59 -0.25 -1.43
CA PHE A 117 -8.62 -1.68 -1.74
C PHE A 117 -8.29 -1.90 -3.22
N THR A 118 -7.40 -2.84 -3.51
CA THR A 118 -7.16 -3.31 -4.87
C THR A 118 -7.77 -4.68 -5.10
N GLY A 119 -8.45 -4.87 -6.22
CA GLY A 119 -8.96 -6.19 -6.61
C GLY A 119 -7.85 -7.17 -6.97
N LEU A 120 -8.20 -8.47 -7.07
CA LEU A 120 -7.29 -9.53 -7.50
C LEU A 120 -6.62 -9.16 -8.84
N SER A 121 -5.30 -9.37 -8.93
CA SER A 121 -4.47 -9.13 -10.12
C SER A 121 -4.55 -7.69 -10.68
N ALA A 122 -4.83 -6.71 -9.84
CA ALA A 122 -4.85 -5.32 -10.27
C ALA A 122 -3.43 -4.82 -10.62
N HIS A 123 -3.30 -4.08 -11.74
CA HIS A 123 -2.06 -3.44 -12.16
C HIS A 123 -2.16 -1.93 -11.90
N ILE A 124 -1.53 -1.50 -10.82
CA ILE A 124 -1.60 -0.11 -10.36
C ILE A 124 -0.47 0.68 -11.01
N THR A 125 -0.82 1.63 -11.87
CA THR A 125 0.12 2.52 -12.58
C THR A 125 -0.10 4.00 -12.26
N MET A 126 -1.04 4.31 -11.38
CA MET A 126 -1.40 5.65 -10.91
C MET A 126 -1.77 5.60 -9.44
N ASP A 127 -1.77 6.76 -8.79
CA ASP A 127 -2.20 6.90 -7.41
C ASP A 127 -3.65 6.43 -7.21
N VAL A 128 -3.90 5.82 -6.06
CA VAL A 128 -5.22 5.35 -5.64
C VAL A 128 -5.69 6.20 -4.47
N PRO A 129 -6.75 6.98 -4.62
CA PRO A 129 -7.28 7.80 -3.53
C PRO A 129 -7.75 6.98 -2.33
N ALA A 130 -7.64 7.58 -1.14
CA ALA A 130 -8.12 6.98 0.09
C ALA A 130 -9.59 6.55 -0.01
N PHE A 131 -9.96 5.51 0.73
CA PHE A 131 -11.32 4.96 0.85
C PHE A 131 -11.89 4.33 -0.43
N THR A 132 -11.15 4.35 -1.53
CA THR A 132 -11.66 3.86 -2.82
C THR A 132 -11.28 2.42 -3.10
N ARG A 133 -11.99 1.82 -4.05
CA ARG A 133 -11.69 0.50 -4.59
C ARG A 133 -11.31 0.62 -6.06
N VAL A 134 -10.25 -0.07 -6.43
CA VAL A 134 -9.79 -0.18 -7.83
C VAL A 134 -9.67 -1.65 -8.22
N ALA A 135 -9.88 -1.95 -9.49
CA ALA A 135 -9.77 -3.33 -10.00
C ALA A 135 -9.52 -3.36 -11.50
N GLY A 136 -9.06 -4.49 -11.98
CA GLY A 136 -8.93 -4.79 -13.42
C GLY A 136 -7.55 -4.49 -14.00
N MET A 137 -7.42 -4.78 -15.29
CA MET A 137 -6.21 -4.58 -16.10
C MET A 137 -6.63 -4.08 -17.48
N PRO A 138 -6.45 -2.80 -17.79
CA PRO A 138 -5.94 -1.72 -16.95
C PRO A 138 -6.83 -1.44 -15.74
N THR A 139 -6.21 -1.01 -14.65
CA THR A 139 -6.93 -0.71 -13.41
C THR A 139 -7.87 0.47 -13.56
N LYS A 140 -9.09 0.32 -13.04
CA LYS A 140 -10.14 1.35 -13.04
C LYS A 140 -10.73 1.54 -11.65
N GLN A 141 -11.22 2.75 -11.41
CA GLN A 141 -12.01 3.04 -10.22
C GLN A 141 -13.28 2.19 -10.19
N ALA A 142 -13.44 1.40 -9.12
CA ALA A 142 -14.56 0.47 -8.93
C ALA A 142 -15.50 0.88 -7.77
N GLY A 143 -15.40 2.11 -7.33
CA GLY A 143 -16.25 2.71 -6.29
C GLY A 143 -15.55 2.91 -4.95
N LEU A 144 -16.34 3.15 -3.92
CA LEU A 144 -15.89 3.24 -2.53
C LEU A 144 -15.66 1.84 -1.95
N ASN A 145 -14.68 1.69 -1.07
CA ASN A 145 -14.40 0.45 -0.33
C ASN A 145 -15.38 0.25 0.84
N THR A 146 -16.68 0.26 0.56
CA THR A 146 -17.74 0.24 1.57
C THR A 146 -17.58 -0.93 2.56
N ILE A 147 -17.36 -2.14 2.06
CA ILE A 147 -17.21 -3.34 2.90
C ILE A 147 -15.99 -3.24 3.81
N GLY A 148 -14.88 -2.74 3.30
CA GLY A 148 -13.66 -2.53 4.09
C GLY A 148 -13.87 -1.49 5.19
N LEU A 149 -14.57 -0.41 4.90
CA LEU A 149 -14.89 0.65 5.86
C LEU A 149 -15.83 0.14 6.97
N GLU A 150 -16.88 -0.60 6.64
CA GLU A 150 -17.78 -1.24 7.61
C GLU A 150 -17.01 -2.18 8.56
N ARG A 151 -16.13 -3.01 8.03
CA ARG A 151 -15.26 -3.91 8.83
C ARG A 151 -14.30 -3.17 9.75
N LYS A 152 -13.95 -1.94 9.43
CA LYS A 152 -13.08 -1.06 10.23
C LYS A 152 -13.86 -0.15 11.19
N GLY A 153 -15.18 -0.34 11.29
CA GLY A 153 -16.01 0.34 12.27
C GLY A 153 -16.53 1.72 11.84
N PHE A 154 -16.40 2.08 10.57
CA PHE A 154 -17.02 3.32 10.07
C PHE A 154 -18.54 3.24 10.19
N THR A 155 -19.15 4.30 10.69
CA THR A 155 -20.59 4.41 10.82
C THR A 155 -21.28 4.53 9.45
N LYS A 156 -22.57 4.25 9.40
CA LYS A 156 -23.38 4.43 8.18
C LYS A 156 -23.38 5.88 7.69
N GLU A 157 -23.33 6.83 8.60
CA GLU A 157 -23.29 8.26 8.30
C GLU A 157 -21.96 8.63 7.62
N GLU A 158 -20.81 8.26 8.21
CA GLU A 158 -19.49 8.48 7.64
C GLU A 158 -19.38 7.86 6.23
N ILE A 159 -19.83 6.62 6.06
CA ILE A 159 -19.82 5.95 4.75
C ILE A 159 -20.72 6.69 3.75
N THR A 160 -21.87 7.22 4.20
CA THR A 160 -22.77 8.01 3.35
C THR A 160 -22.10 9.30 2.91
N ASN A 161 -21.39 9.99 3.79
CA ASN A 161 -20.67 11.21 3.46
C ASN A 161 -19.51 10.93 2.50
N LEU A 162 -18.74 9.85 2.72
CA LEU A 162 -17.71 9.41 1.77
C LEU A 162 -18.29 9.05 0.39
N LYS A 163 -19.49 8.44 0.32
CA LYS A 163 -20.18 8.17 -0.95
C LYS A 163 -20.55 9.46 -1.69
N LYS A 164 -21.00 10.50 -0.97
CA LYS A 164 -21.29 11.81 -1.56
C LYS A 164 -20.00 12.43 -2.13
N ALA A 165 -18.93 12.47 -1.34
CA ALA A 165 -17.62 12.98 -1.78
C ALA A 165 -17.10 12.21 -3.00
N TYR A 166 -17.15 10.88 -2.98
CA TYR A 166 -16.78 10.05 -4.13
C TYR A 166 -17.59 10.40 -5.40
N LYS A 167 -18.91 10.58 -5.27
CA LYS A 167 -19.77 10.96 -6.39
C LYS A 167 -19.37 12.31 -6.98
N ILE A 168 -19.15 13.32 -6.14
CA ILE A 168 -18.72 14.66 -6.54
C ILE A 168 -17.39 14.57 -7.31
N PHE A 169 -16.42 13.87 -6.73
CA PHE A 169 -15.07 13.83 -7.29
C PHE A 169 -14.96 13.04 -8.60
N PHE A 170 -15.64 11.88 -8.68
CA PHE A 170 -15.44 10.93 -9.78
C PHE A 170 -16.59 10.83 -10.78
N ARG A 171 -17.75 11.40 -10.50
CA ARG A 171 -18.97 11.16 -11.32
C ARG A 171 -19.66 12.42 -11.83
N GLU A 172 -19.31 13.59 -11.32
CA GLU A 172 -19.97 14.84 -11.74
C GLU A 172 -19.21 15.58 -12.85
N GLY A 173 -18.05 15.09 -13.28
CA GLY A 173 -17.28 15.69 -14.38
C GLY A 173 -16.66 17.05 -14.05
N LEU A 174 -16.53 17.39 -12.77
CA LEU A 174 -15.92 18.63 -12.30
C LEU A 174 -14.40 18.57 -12.45
N LYS A 175 -13.75 19.73 -12.58
CA LYS A 175 -12.31 19.84 -12.40
C LYS A 175 -11.95 19.55 -10.93
N VAL A 176 -10.72 19.08 -10.69
CA VAL A 176 -10.26 18.68 -9.34
C VAL A 176 -10.51 19.78 -8.31
N ASP A 177 -10.11 21.03 -8.60
CA ASP A 177 -10.27 22.16 -7.67
C ASP A 177 -11.74 22.49 -7.40
N GLU A 178 -12.62 22.35 -8.39
CA GLU A 178 -14.06 22.54 -8.25
C GLU A 178 -14.69 21.43 -7.41
N ALA A 179 -14.25 20.19 -7.61
CA ALA A 179 -14.73 19.05 -6.83
C ALA A 179 -14.30 19.16 -5.35
N ILE A 180 -13.06 19.57 -5.07
CA ILE A 180 -12.56 19.77 -3.70
C ILE A 180 -13.40 20.84 -3.00
N LYS A 181 -13.56 22.03 -3.60
CA LYS A 181 -14.39 23.13 -3.04
C LYS A 181 -15.85 22.73 -2.78
N LYS A 182 -16.37 21.78 -3.54
CA LYS A 182 -17.74 21.30 -3.36
C LYS A 182 -17.86 20.24 -2.26
N ILE A 183 -16.76 19.56 -1.93
CA ILE A 183 -16.71 18.54 -0.88
C ILE A 183 -16.51 19.20 0.50
N GLU A 184 -15.74 20.29 0.58
CA GLU A 184 -15.56 21.12 1.78
C GLU A 184 -16.87 21.78 2.22
#